data_9b0b55f71da912d75911ec5c1df57f34
#
_entry.id   9b0b55f71da912d75911ec5c1df57f34
#
_cell.length_a   1.000
_cell.length_b   1.000
_cell.length_c   1.000
_cell.angle_alpha   90.00
_cell.angle_beta   90.00
_cell.angle_gamma   90.00
#
_symmetry.space_group_name_H-M   'P 1'
#
loop_
_entity.id
_entity.type
_entity.pdbx_description
1 polymer ?
#
loop_
_entity_poly.entity_id
_entity_poly.type
_entity_poly.pdbx_seq_one_letter_code
_entity_poly.pdbx_strand_id
1 'polypeptide(L)'
;MVNDSIQILIAGGGYAGIQTALGLEQLLKGSHSKIQLIDKNEYHTLLPSLPEIISKRGFSIIYYKDIIYGKRINFTQTNIIDIDLNRKLVFTTNHSYPLRYDFLVLSLGSKPFLPNIPGLGEYAFQFNNIENAKKIAERLSSKDMIIDPTKTKNIVIGGGGATGVEVAGEIASLNKKKHQQQDNNIRVILISPSLLAGFPNCTKNWARAYLEALNVELLLGCEYYITEVRPDLVCLKNGRNIKTTMLIWTGGVTALPLLQQIGLRTGYKGRVVVNKFLQAEGRNDVFVLGDAALILDSKGYPVPTTAYFAEQHGKIAAQNIYSIIKEQGDTMKEYKTESSWPDNFAVSIGADFAVSRIKGLDLYGYSASKVKKLIKMKYLKDIGSR
;
A
#
# COMPACT_ATOMS: atom_id res chain seq x y z
N MET A 1 5.63 -39.64 -22.11
CA MET A 1 5.70 -38.20 -22.10
C MET A 1 5.61 -37.79 -20.61
N VAL A 2 6.71 -37.28 -20.06
CA VAL A 2 6.70 -36.72 -18.69
C VAL A 2 5.80 -35.50 -18.77
N ASN A 3 4.63 -35.57 -18.17
CA ASN A 3 3.75 -34.43 -18.03
C ASN A 3 4.43 -33.46 -17.08
N ASP A 4 5.28 -32.55 -17.61
CA ASP A 4 5.91 -31.53 -16.80
C ASP A 4 4.82 -30.67 -16.15
N SER A 5 4.86 -30.62 -14.83
CA SER A 5 3.88 -29.84 -14.06
C SER A 5 4.07 -28.36 -14.35
N ILE A 6 2.99 -27.66 -14.73
CA ILE A 6 3.00 -26.22 -14.98
C ILE A 6 3.46 -25.47 -13.71
N GLN A 7 4.49 -24.64 -13.86
CA GLN A 7 5.09 -23.88 -12.77
C GLN A 7 4.54 -22.45 -12.79
N ILE A 8 3.78 -22.06 -11.76
CA ILE A 8 3.24 -20.71 -11.61
C ILE A 8 3.97 -20.04 -10.45
N LEU A 9 4.78 -19.02 -10.77
CA LEU A 9 5.56 -18.28 -9.79
C LEU A 9 4.92 -16.92 -9.51
N ILE A 10 4.56 -16.69 -8.25
CA ILE A 10 3.97 -15.44 -7.77
C ILE A 10 5.01 -14.69 -6.95
N ALA A 11 5.48 -13.59 -7.46
CA ALA A 11 6.50 -12.73 -6.86
C ALA A 11 5.83 -11.55 -6.12
N GLY A 12 5.85 -11.63 -4.79
CA GLY A 12 5.23 -10.68 -3.88
C GLY A 12 3.92 -11.18 -3.29
N GLY A 13 3.87 -11.30 -1.96
CA GLY A 13 2.73 -11.75 -1.17
C GLY A 13 1.85 -10.59 -0.65
N GLY A 14 1.75 -9.49 -1.41
CA GLY A 14 0.79 -8.44 -1.14
C GLY A 14 -0.65 -8.84 -1.46
N TYR A 15 -1.58 -7.89 -1.40
CA TYR A 15 -3.01 -8.13 -1.66
C TYR A 15 -3.27 -8.84 -3.00
N ALA A 16 -2.60 -8.42 -4.08
CA ALA A 16 -2.77 -9.03 -5.40
C ALA A 16 -2.19 -10.45 -5.45
N GLY A 17 -0.98 -10.66 -4.93
CA GLY A 17 -0.31 -11.96 -4.98
C GLY A 17 -1.05 -13.03 -4.18
N ILE A 18 -1.53 -12.71 -2.97
CA ILE A 18 -2.33 -13.62 -2.15
C ILE A 18 -3.63 -13.98 -2.88
N GLN A 19 -4.35 -13.00 -3.42
CA GLN A 19 -5.61 -13.28 -4.13
C GLN A 19 -5.37 -14.13 -5.39
N THR A 20 -4.24 -13.92 -6.08
CA THR A 20 -3.87 -14.76 -7.22
C THR A 20 -3.56 -16.19 -6.77
N ALA A 21 -2.75 -16.36 -5.72
CA ALA A 21 -2.37 -17.67 -5.20
C ALA A 21 -3.59 -18.49 -4.75
N LEU A 22 -4.48 -17.87 -3.95
CA LEU A 22 -5.70 -18.50 -3.46
C LEU A 22 -6.70 -18.81 -4.59
N GLY A 23 -6.85 -17.89 -5.53
CA GLY A 23 -7.72 -18.09 -6.69
C GLY A 23 -7.24 -19.24 -7.58
N LEU A 24 -5.95 -19.31 -7.87
CA LEU A 24 -5.33 -20.39 -8.63
C LEU A 24 -5.43 -21.73 -7.91
N GLU A 25 -5.18 -21.77 -6.60
CA GLU A 25 -5.31 -22.98 -5.80
C GLU A 25 -6.72 -23.57 -5.89
N GLN A 26 -7.72 -22.70 -5.83
CA GLN A 26 -9.12 -23.12 -5.97
C GLN A 26 -9.46 -23.61 -7.38
N LEU A 27 -9.03 -22.87 -8.42
CA LEU A 27 -9.36 -23.16 -9.83
C LEU A 27 -8.61 -24.39 -10.35
N LEU A 28 -7.38 -24.61 -9.93
CA LEU A 28 -6.49 -25.68 -10.38
C LEU A 28 -6.57 -26.94 -9.51
N LYS A 29 -7.61 -27.13 -8.72
CA LYS A 29 -7.84 -28.37 -7.95
C LYS A 29 -7.84 -29.57 -8.90
N GLY A 30 -7.02 -30.60 -8.57
CA GLY A 30 -6.89 -31.80 -9.37
C GLY A 30 -5.96 -31.67 -10.59
N SER A 31 -5.36 -30.52 -10.85
CA SER A 31 -4.34 -30.36 -11.91
C SER A 31 -2.94 -30.64 -11.41
N HIS A 32 -1.99 -30.94 -12.34
CA HIS A 32 -0.59 -31.10 -12.05
C HIS A 32 0.19 -29.75 -11.99
N SER A 33 -0.48 -28.64 -11.70
CA SER A 33 0.15 -27.33 -11.58
C SER A 33 0.74 -27.12 -10.20
N LYS A 34 1.91 -26.46 -10.14
CA LYS A 34 2.59 -26.03 -8.90
C LYS A 34 2.49 -24.52 -8.75
N ILE A 35 1.97 -24.08 -7.61
CA ILE A 35 1.86 -22.67 -7.26
C ILE A 35 2.93 -22.35 -6.24
N GLN A 36 3.87 -21.47 -6.57
CA GLN A 36 4.91 -21.00 -5.68
C GLN A 36 4.74 -19.49 -5.43
N LEU A 37 4.60 -19.13 -4.18
CA LEU A 37 4.58 -17.75 -3.70
C LEU A 37 5.95 -17.42 -3.11
N ILE A 38 6.55 -16.32 -3.55
CA ILE A 38 7.81 -15.82 -2.96
C ILE A 38 7.62 -14.39 -2.47
N ASP A 39 8.16 -14.09 -1.30
CA ASP A 39 8.19 -12.73 -0.72
C ASP A 39 9.45 -12.58 0.15
N LYS A 40 9.92 -11.34 0.32
CA LYS A 40 11.05 -11.02 1.21
C LYS A 40 10.71 -11.19 2.69
N ASN A 41 9.42 -11.02 3.04
CA ASN A 41 8.90 -11.20 4.39
C ASN A 41 8.23 -12.57 4.50
N GLU A 42 8.14 -13.11 5.69
CA GLU A 42 7.35 -14.32 6.00
C GLU A 42 5.86 -14.01 6.28
N TYR A 43 5.46 -12.74 6.15
CA TYR A 43 4.13 -12.27 6.48
C TYR A 43 3.58 -11.30 5.43
N HIS A 44 2.27 -11.31 5.31
CA HIS A 44 1.48 -10.30 4.62
C HIS A 44 1.25 -9.08 5.51
N THR A 45 1.47 -7.89 4.97
CA THR A 45 1.21 -6.63 5.69
C THR A 45 -0.16 -6.07 5.33
N LEU A 46 -1.01 -5.84 6.33
CA LEU A 46 -2.28 -5.13 6.19
C LEU A 46 -2.02 -3.62 6.12
N LEU A 47 -1.59 -3.13 4.96
CA LEU A 47 -1.21 -1.73 4.75
C LEU A 47 -2.26 -0.71 5.24
N PRO A 48 -3.58 -0.90 5.03
CA PRO A 48 -4.61 0.00 5.57
C PRO A 48 -4.70 0.05 7.09
N SER A 49 -4.05 -0.88 7.80
CA SER A 49 -3.98 -0.91 9.27
C SER A 49 -2.65 -0.41 9.84
N LEU A 50 -1.67 -0.05 9.00
CA LEU A 50 -0.38 0.47 9.46
C LEU A 50 -0.51 1.70 10.38
N PRO A 51 -1.40 2.68 10.13
CA PRO A 51 -1.55 3.82 11.05
C PRO A 51 -1.92 3.40 12.47
N GLU A 52 -2.63 2.28 12.67
CA GLU A 52 -3.00 1.73 13.98
C GLU A 52 -1.78 1.30 14.82
N ILE A 53 -0.63 0.99 14.17
CA ILE A 53 0.63 0.65 14.86
C ILE A 53 1.19 1.84 15.62
N ILE A 54 1.04 3.06 15.09
CA ILE A 54 1.49 4.30 15.74
C ILE A 54 0.84 4.45 17.12
N SER A 55 -0.43 4.08 17.22
CA SER A 55 -1.21 4.14 18.46
C SER A 55 -1.21 2.84 19.27
N LYS A 56 -0.42 1.85 18.86
CA LYS A 56 -0.35 0.51 19.48
C LYS A 56 -1.72 -0.18 19.57
N ARG A 57 -2.62 0.11 18.63
CA ARG A 57 -3.94 -0.49 18.51
C ARG A 57 -3.94 -1.51 17.37
N GLY A 58 -4.23 -2.73 17.62
CA GLY A 58 -4.39 -3.73 16.57
C GLY A 58 -3.08 -4.31 16.00
N PHE A 59 -3.25 -5.17 15.00
CA PHE A 59 -2.17 -5.86 14.28
C PHE A 59 -2.22 -5.51 12.79
N SER A 60 -1.07 -5.59 12.14
CA SER A 60 -0.95 -5.27 10.71
C SER A 60 -0.19 -6.34 9.92
N ILE A 61 0.04 -7.53 10.49
CA ILE A 61 0.69 -8.66 9.82
C ILE A 61 -0.09 -9.96 10.00
N ILE A 62 0.00 -10.83 8.99
CA ILE A 62 -0.51 -12.20 9.00
C ILE A 62 0.56 -13.07 8.36
N TYR A 63 1.00 -14.12 9.04
CA TYR A 63 2.01 -15.01 8.50
C TYR A 63 1.49 -15.82 7.31
N TYR A 64 2.30 -15.98 6.26
CA TYR A 64 1.89 -16.76 5.09
C TYR A 64 1.59 -18.21 5.45
N LYS A 65 2.32 -18.80 6.41
CA LYS A 65 2.03 -20.15 6.91
C LYS A 65 0.57 -20.33 7.35
N ASP A 66 -0.04 -19.29 7.93
CA ASP A 66 -1.43 -19.33 8.39
C ASP A 66 -2.42 -19.18 7.21
N ILE A 67 -2.07 -18.33 6.22
CA ILE A 67 -2.90 -18.12 5.03
C ILE A 67 -2.95 -19.36 4.14
N ILE A 68 -1.80 -20.04 3.96
CA ILE A 68 -1.69 -21.19 3.05
C ILE A 68 -1.87 -22.55 3.73
N TYR A 69 -2.15 -22.56 5.03
CA TYR A 69 -2.36 -23.81 5.77
C TYR A 69 -3.42 -24.70 5.11
N GLY A 70 -3.05 -25.96 4.83
CA GLY A 70 -3.92 -26.91 4.16
C GLY A 70 -4.18 -26.66 2.66
N LYS A 71 -3.44 -25.72 2.02
CA LYS A 71 -3.54 -25.39 0.59
C LYS A 71 -2.31 -25.89 -0.18
N ARG A 72 -2.47 -26.11 -1.48
CA ARG A 72 -1.39 -26.55 -2.38
C ARG A 72 -0.59 -25.36 -2.93
N ILE A 73 -0.17 -24.48 -2.03
CA ILE A 73 0.65 -23.33 -2.31
C ILE A 73 1.96 -23.48 -1.56
N ASN A 74 3.10 -23.46 -2.26
CA ASN A 74 4.41 -23.44 -1.66
C ASN A 74 4.82 -21.99 -1.40
N PHE A 75 5.27 -21.68 -0.19
CA PHE A 75 5.83 -20.37 0.14
C PHE A 75 7.34 -20.48 0.36
N THR A 76 8.07 -19.49 -0.17
CA THR A 76 9.49 -19.32 0.10
C THR A 76 9.81 -17.87 0.42
N GLN A 77 10.40 -17.66 1.60
CA GLN A 77 10.92 -16.34 1.96
C GLN A 77 12.25 -16.10 1.25
N THR A 78 12.26 -15.15 0.30
CA THR A 78 13.46 -14.79 -0.45
C THR A 78 13.31 -13.41 -1.11
N ASN A 79 14.44 -12.73 -1.37
CA ASN A 79 14.45 -11.51 -2.16
C ASN A 79 14.74 -11.84 -3.62
N ILE A 80 14.06 -11.16 -4.54
CA ILE A 80 14.35 -11.20 -5.96
C ILE A 80 15.52 -10.28 -6.22
N ILE A 81 16.55 -10.81 -6.91
CA ILE A 81 17.73 -10.07 -7.34
C ILE A 81 17.54 -9.61 -8.78
N ASP A 82 17.11 -10.53 -9.66
CA ASP A 82 16.96 -10.29 -11.08
C ASP A 82 15.93 -11.24 -11.71
N ILE A 83 15.45 -10.94 -12.91
CA ILE A 83 14.52 -11.76 -13.68
C ILE A 83 14.95 -11.77 -15.15
N ASP A 84 15.27 -12.94 -15.68
CA ASP A 84 15.43 -13.14 -17.11
C ASP A 84 14.10 -13.58 -17.71
N LEU A 85 13.41 -12.63 -18.31
CA LEU A 85 12.09 -12.86 -18.91
C LEU A 85 12.14 -13.78 -20.15
N ASN A 86 13.28 -13.83 -20.86
CA ASN A 86 13.41 -14.62 -22.08
C ASN A 86 13.67 -16.11 -21.75
N ARG A 87 14.49 -16.34 -20.72
CA ARG A 87 14.80 -17.70 -20.23
C ARG A 87 13.79 -18.20 -19.21
N LYS A 88 12.84 -17.34 -18.79
CA LYS A 88 11.82 -17.62 -17.74
C LYS A 88 12.47 -18.02 -16.42
N LEU A 89 13.40 -17.22 -15.95
CA LEU A 89 14.20 -17.47 -14.75
C LEU A 89 14.09 -16.29 -13.77
N VAL A 90 13.86 -16.60 -12.49
CA VAL A 90 13.88 -15.61 -11.40
C VAL A 90 15.05 -15.94 -10.48
N PHE A 91 15.96 -14.98 -10.32
CA PHE A 91 17.14 -15.07 -9.45
C PHE A 91 16.80 -14.49 -8.08
N THR A 92 17.17 -15.22 -7.03
CA THR A 92 16.82 -14.86 -5.65
C THR A 92 18.02 -15.02 -4.71
N THR A 93 17.97 -14.37 -3.55
CA THR A 93 19.08 -14.34 -2.58
C THR A 93 19.38 -15.70 -1.95
N ASN A 94 18.36 -16.54 -1.75
CA ASN A 94 18.47 -17.74 -0.92
C ASN A 94 18.56 -19.05 -1.71
N HIS A 95 18.60 -18.99 -3.04
CA HIS A 95 18.68 -20.16 -3.89
C HIS A 95 19.94 -20.10 -4.76
N SER A 96 20.70 -21.20 -4.78
CA SER A 96 21.88 -21.36 -5.66
C SER A 96 21.50 -21.47 -7.13
N TYR A 97 20.27 -21.86 -7.42
CA TYR A 97 19.73 -22.00 -8.78
C TYR A 97 18.51 -21.09 -8.96
N PRO A 98 18.34 -20.52 -10.16
CA PRO A 98 17.18 -19.68 -10.44
C PRO A 98 15.88 -20.49 -10.44
N LEU A 99 14.80 -19.85 -10.03
CA LEU A 99 13.44 -20.42 -10.07
C LEU A 99 12.91 -20.33 -11.51
N ARG A 100 12.47 -21.46 -12.06
CA ARG A 100 11.83 -21.52 -13.38
C ARG A 100 10.32 -21.28 -13.23
N TYR A 101 9.72 -20.72 -14.28
CA TYR A 101 8.28 -20.55 -14.36
C TYR A 101 7.75 -20.77 -15.77
N ASP A 102 6.52 -21.19 -15.89
CA ASP A 102 5.70 -21.12 -17.11
C ASP A 102 4.89 -19.83 -17.11
N PHE A 103 4.34 -19.45 -15.94
CA PHE A 103 3.66 -18.19 -15.70
C PHE A 103 4.32 -17.43 -14.53
N LEU A 104 4.55 -16.13 -14.74
CA LEU A 104 5.08 -15.23 -13.71
C LEU A 104 4.05 -14.16 -13.36
N VAL A 105 3.78 -14.00 -12.07
CA VAL A 105 2.94 -12.93 -11.54
C VAL A 105 3.81 -11.97 -10.74
N LEU A 106 3.97 -10.75 -11.22
CA LEU A 106 4.72 -9.67 -10.57
C LEU A 106 3.76 -8.81 -9.75
N SER A 107 3.67 -9.08 -8.46
CA SER A 107 2.88 -8.34 -7.47
C SER A 107 3.77 -7.72 -6.38
N LEU A 108 4.90 -7.15 -6.82
CA LEU A 108 5.99 -6.65 -5.98
C LEU A 108 5.63 -5.38 -5.19
N GLY A 109 4.43 -4.83 -5.42
CA GLY A 109 3.98 -3.62 -4.76
C GLY A 109 4.74 -2.37 -5.19
N SER A 110 4.96 -1.48 -4.24
CA SER A 110 5.55 -0.16 -4.46
C SER A 110 6.51 0.22 -3.33
N LYS A 111 7.30 1.28 -3.58
CA LYS A 111 8.13 1.95 -2.58
C LYS A 111 7.71 3.42 -2.45
N PRO A 112 8.07 4.12 -1.36
CA PRO A 112 7.80 5.55 -1.25
C PRO A 112 8.38 6.33 -2.42
N PHE A 113 7.59 7.23 -2.96
CA PHE A 113 8.07 8.21 -3.91
C PHE A 113 8.76 9.35 -3.14
N LEU A 114 10.06 9.48 -3.36
CA LEU A 114 10.87 10.56 -2.82
C LEU A 114 11.22 11.51 -3.98
N PRO A 115 10.54 12.68 -4.07
CA PRO A 115 10.94 13.70 -5.02
C PRO A 115 12.33 14.22 -4.69
N ASN A 116 12.98 14.86 -5.66
CA ASN A 116 14.32 15.43 -5.46
C ASN A 116 14.24 16.72 -4.62
N ILE A 117 13.94 16.54 -3.33
CA ILE A 117 13.94 17.59 -2.31
C ILE A 117 15.17 17.36 -1.44
N PRO A 118 16.10 18.33 -1.33
CA PRO A 118 17.28 18.20 -0.50
C PRO A 118 16.94 17.76 0.92
N GLY A 119 17.64 16.74 1.42
CA GLY A 119 17.49 16.19 2.78
C GLY A 119 16.24 15.34 3.03
N LEU A 120 15.27 15.27 2.11
CA LEU A 120 14.04 14.51 2.33
C LEU A 120 14.30 13.03 2.60
N GLY A 121 15.14 12.39 1.79
CA GLY A 121 15.47 10.98 1.93
C GLY A 121 16.28 10.65 3.19
N GLU A 122 17.01 11.62 3.73
CA GLU A 122 17.90 11.47 4.88
C GLU A 122 17.17 11.71 6.21
N TYR A 123 16.33 12.76 6.29
CA TYR A 123 15.77 13.23 7.54
C TYR A 123 14.28 12.89 7.73
N ALA A 124 13.56 12.45 6.69
CA ALA A 124 12.16 12.10 6.81
C ALA A 124 11.95 10.62 7.14
N PHE A 125 11.08 10.34 8.09
CA PHE A 125 10.56 8.99 8.32
C PHE A 125 9.61 8.61 7.18
N GLN A 126 9.90 7.53 6.49
CA GLN A 126 9.01 6.98 5.48
C GLN A 126 7.92 6.14 6.16
N PHE A 127 6.69 6.17 5.61
CA PHE A 127 5.58 5.40 6.15
C PHE A 127 5.04 4.43 5.08
N ASN A 128 5.60 3.22 5.01
CA ASN A 128 5.27 2.25 3.97
C ASN A 128 5.36 0.77 4.42
N ASN A 129 5.88 0.49 5.60
CA ASN A 129 6.02 -0.85 6.14
C ASN A 129 5.91 -0.84 7.66
N ILE A 130 5.89 -2.03 8.26
CA ILE A 130 5.69 -2.19 9.70
C ILE A 130 6.88 -1.68 10.53
N GLU A 131 8.10 -1.87 10.03
CA GLU A 131 9.33 -1.45 10.70
C GLU A 131 9.36 0.08 10.83
N ASN A 132 9.01 0.79 9.76
CA ASN A 132 8.92 2.24 9.76
C ASN A 132 7.80 2.74 10.67
N ALA A 133 6.63 2.09 10.65
CA ALA A 133 5.53 2.43 11.56
C ALA A 133 5.91 2.24 13.04
N LYS A 134 6.65 1.15 13.36
CA LYS A 134 7.18 0.90 14.72
C LYS A 134 8.22 1.96 15.12
N LYS A 135 9.18 2.31 14.26
CA LYS A 135 10.16 3.37 14.52
C LYS A 135 9.50 4.71 14.85
N ILE A 136 8.44 5.06 14.11
CA ILE A 136 7.66 6.27 14.39
C ILE A 136 6.96 6.16 15.76
N ALA A 137 6.32 5.03 16.08
CA ALA A 137 5.67 4.79 17.35
C ALA A 137 6.66 4.85 18.54
N GLU A 138 7.85 4.27 18.39
CA GLU A 138 8.95 4.30 19.36
C GLU A 138 9.44 5.74 19.57
N ARG A 139 9.68 6.48 18.49
CA ARG A 139 10.08 7.89 18.55
C ARG A 139 9.06 8.75 19.28
N LEU A 140 7.76 8.57 18.98
CA LEU A 140 6.67 9.27 19.68
C LEU A 140 6.54 8.92 21.15
N SER A 141 7.07 7.76 21.58
CA SER A 141 7.07 7.28 22.95
C SER A 141 8.41 7.53 23.67
N SER A 142 9.41 8.08 22.97
CA SER A 142 10.75 8.29 23.53
C SER A 142 10.75 9.37 24.60
N LYS A 143 11.73 9.27 25.52
CA LYS A 143 11.91 10.26 26.60
C LYS A 143 12.08 11.67 26.05
N ASP A 144 12.80 11.86 24.94
CA ASP A 144 13.01 13.18 24.31
C ASP A 144 11.71 13.86 23.90
N MET A 145 10.65 13.08 23.64
CA MET A 145 9.30 13.60 23.36
C MET A 145 8.53 13.99 24.63
N ILE A 146 9.00 13.55 25.81
CA ILE A 146 8.29 13.69 27.09
C ILE A 146 9.00 14.69 28.02
N ILE A 147 10.34 14.79 27.99
CA ILE A 147 11.19 15.41 29.03
C ILE A 147 11.02 16.94 29.16
N ASP A 148 10.58 17.64 28.11
CA ASP A 148 10.43 19.11 28.23
C ASP A 148 9.01 19.53 27.80
N PRO A 149 8.08 19.59 28.73
CA PRO A 149 6.69 19.98 28.42
C PRO A 149 6.57 21.46 28.02
N THR A 150 7.59 22.28 28.24
CA THR A 150 7.56 23.71 27.89
C THR A 150 7.86 23.95 26.41
N LYS A 151 8.50 22.98 25.71
CA LYS A 151 8.83 23.10 24.30
C LYS A 151 7.79 22.42 23.42
N THR A 152 7.20 23.20 22.53
CA THR A 152 6.31 22.67 21.47
C THR A 152 7.09 21.76 20.52
N LYS A 153 6.60 20.53 20.33
CA LYS A 153 7.19 19.53 19.45
C LYS A 153 6.34 19.41 18.19
N ASN A 154 6.85 19.94 17.10
CA ASN A 154 6.16 19.89 15.82
C ASN A 154 6.41 18.54 15.14
N ILE A 155 5.33 17.82 14.84
CA ILE A 155 5.34 16.65 13.98
C ILE A 155 4.73 17.06 12.66
N VAL A 156 5.54 17.03 11.61
CA VAL A 156 5.15 17.40 10.27
C VAL A 156 4.83 16.15 9.47
N ILE A 157 3.70 16.14 8.75
CA ILE A 157 3.30 15.09 7.83
C ILE A 157 3.27 15.67 6.43
N GLY A 158 4.16 15.17 5.58
CA GLY A 158 4.25 15.56 4.17
C GLY A 158 3.41 14.66 3.27
N GLY A 159 2.24 15.14 2.86
CA GLY A 159 1.29 14.44 1.98
C GLY A 159 -0.11 14.33 2.59
N GLY A 160 -1.12 14.79 1.84
CA GLY A 160 -2.53 14.85 2.24
C GLY A 160 -3.42 13.76 1.62
N GLY A 161 -2.82 12.64 1.16
CA GLY A 161 -3.56 11.45 0.75
C GLY A 161 -4.15 10.68 1.94
N ALA A 162 -4.82 9.55 1.68
CA ALA A 162 -5.43 8.74 2.73
C ALA A 162 -4.45 8.40 3.86
N THR A 163 -3.25 7.94 3.53
CA THR A 163 -2.20 7.60 4.52
C THR A 163 -1.81 8.79 5.39
N GLY A 164 -1.60 9.97 4.79
CA GLY A 164 -1.23 11.17 5.55
C GLY A 164 -2.33 11.63 6.49
N VAL A 165 -3.57 11.59 6.04
CA VAL A 165 -4.76 11.89 6.86
C VAL A 165 -4.89 10.91 8.03
N GLU A 166 -4.70 9.62 7.78
CA GLU A 166 -4.76 8.58 8.80
C GLU A 166 -3.64 8.74 9.84
N VAL A 167 -2.40 8.97 9.39
CA VAL A 167 -1.24 9.20 10.29
C VAL A 167 -1.44 10.45 11.13
N ALA A 168 -1.90 11.56 10.53
CA ALA A 168 -2.18 12.80 11.24
C ALA A 168 -3.26 12.59 12.31
N GLY A 169 -4.36 11.94 11.94
CA GLY A 169 -5.46 11.64 12.85
C GLY A 169 -5.04 10.72 14.00
N GLU A 170 -4.22 9.69 13.75
CA GLU A 170 -3.71 8.79 14.78
C GLU A 170 -2.82 9.54 15.79
N ILE A 171 -1.87 10.33 15.32
CA ILE A 171 -0.95 11.07 16.20
C ILE A 171 -1.72 12.14 17.02
N ALA A 172 -2.61 12.89 16.36
CA ALA A 172 -3.40 13.90 17.04
C ALA A 172 -4.36 13.32 18.09
N SER A 173 -5.00 12.18 17.77
CA SER A 173 -5.87 11.47 18.72
C SER A 173 -5.10 10.94 19.94
N LEU A 174 -3.88 10.43 19.74
CA LEU A 174 -3.00 10.02 20.85
C LEU A 174 -2.64 11.19 21.73
N ASN A 175 -2.30 12.33 21.13
CA ASN A 175 -1.96 13.54 21.85
C ASN A 175 -3.14 14.03 22.71
N LYS A 176 -4.36 14.09 22.14
CA LYS A 176 -5.58 14.50 22.87
C LYS A 176 -5.85 13.59 24.08
N LYS A 177 -5.64 12.29 24.00
CA LYS A 177 -5.80 11.34 25.10
C LYS A 177 -4.74 11.56 26.20
N LYS A 178 -3.50 11.87 25.82
CA LYS A 178 -2.38 12.10 26.75
C LYS A 178 -2.48 13.48 27.43
N HIS A 179 -3.01 14.51 26.75
CA HIS A 179 -3.25 15.83 27.34
C HIS A 179 -4.21 15.80 28.54
N GLN A 180 -5.12 14.80 28.60
CA GLN A 180 -5.95 14.59 29.78
C GLN A 180 -5.19 14.05 30.99
N GLN A 181 -3.93 13.62 30.81
CA GLN A 181 -3.11 12.97 31.83
C GLN A 181 -1.75 13.65 32.10
N GLN A 182 -1.16 14.36 31.13
CA GLN A 182 0.14 15.05 31.24
C GLN A 182 0.29 16.12 30.15
N ASP A 183 0.99 17.23 30.42
CA ASP A 183 1.31 18.34 29.50
C ASP A 183 2.24 17.92 28.33
N ASN A 184 1.74 17.20 27.35
CA ASN A 184 2.47 16.93 26.12
C ASN A 184 2.12 17.96 25.04
N ASN A 185 3.02 18.92 24.82
CA ASN A 185 2.82 19.99 23.83
C ASN A 185 3.25 19.53 22.41
N ILE A 186 2.49 18.57 21.83
CA ILE A 186 2.69 18.09 20.45
C ILE A 186 1.75 18.85 19.51
N ARG A 187 2.31 19.51 18.51
CA ARG A 187 1.60 20.13 17.40
C ARG A 187 1.74 19.26 16.14
N VAL A 188 0.63 18.85 15.55
CA VAL A 188 0.60 18.06 14.32
C VAL A 188 0.32 19.00 13.15
N ILE A 189 1.16 18.97 12.12
CA ILE A 189 1.07 19.84 10.94
C ILE A 189 1.04 18.95 9.70
N LEU A 190 -0.03 19.02 8.91
CA LEU A 190 -0.15 18.30 7.66
C LEU A 190 0.06 19.28 6.49
N ILE A 191 1.04 18.96 5.65
CA ILE A 191 1.44 19.80 4.51
C ILE A 191 1.13 19.04 3.22
N SER A 192 0.32 19.65 2.34
CA SER A 192 -0.03 19.04 1.04
C SER A 192 -0.61 20.08 0.08
N PRO A 193 -0.49 19.88 -1.24
CA PRO A 193 -1.22 20.70 -2.21
C PRO A 193 -2.74 20.63 -2.02
N SER A 194 -3.26 19.46 -1.63
CA SER A 194 -4.69 19.23 -1.40
C SER A 194 -4.92 18.11 -0.40
N LEU A 195 -6.07 18.12 0.25
CA LEU A 195 -6.49 17.06 1.15
C LEU A 195 -7.32 16.03 0.36
N LEU A 196 -6.99 14.73 0.48
CA LEU A 196 -7.71 13.61 -0.13
C LEU A 196 -8.03 13.88 -1.62
N ALA A 197 -6.99 14.21 -2.41
CA ALA A 197 -7.15 14.44 -3.85
C ALA A 197 -7.88 13.27 -4.52
N GLY A 198 -8.88 13.59 -5.36
CA GLY A 198 -9.71 12.59 -6.05
C GLY A 198 -10.92 12.07 -5.24
N PHE A 199 -10.94 12.20 -3.92
CA PHE A 199 -12.11 11.83 -3.11
C PHE A 199 -13.27 12.82 -3.28
N PRO A 200 -14.52 12.40 -2.98
CA PRO A 200 -15.69 13.30 -3.00
C PRO A 200 -15.52 14.51 -2.08
N ASN A 201 -16.14 15.62 -2.45
CA ASN A 201 -16.02 16.86 -1.67
C ASN A 201 -16.58 16.74 -0.25
N CYS A 202 -17.68 16.01 -0.05
CA CYS A 202 -18.21 15.73 1.29
C CYS A 202 -17.19 14.99 2.17
N THR A 203 -16.51 13.97 1.62
CA THR A 203 -15.44 13.23 2.30
C THR A 203 -14.29 14.15 2.72
N LYS A 204 -13.83 15.03 1.79
CA LYS A 204 -12.77 16.02 2.08
C LYS A 204 -13.17 16.98 3.19
N ASN A 205 -14.40 17.48 3.14
CA ASN A 205 -14.92 18.45 4.13
C ASN A 205 -15.03 17.81 5.52
N TRP A 206 -15.55 16.60 5.64
CA TRP A 206 -15.63 15.89 6.92
C TRP A 206 -14.24 15.56 7.48
N ALA A 207 -13.31 15.11 6.61
CA ALA A 207 -11.94 14.84 7.03
C ALA A 207 -11.24 16.10 7.52
N ARG A 208 -11.38 17.22 6.80
CA ARG A 208 -10.85 18.54 7.20
C ARG A 208 -11.40 18.96 8.56
N ALA A 209 -12.71 19.02 8.69
CA ALA A 209 -13.37 19.47 9.93
C ALA A 209 -12.95 18.63 11.14
N TYR A 210 -12.78 17.31 10.97
CA TYR A 210 -12.39 16.47 12.09
C TYR A 210 -10.89 16.57 12.41
N LEU A 211 -10.00 16.72 11.42
CA LEU A 211 -8.57 16.99 11.66
C LEU A 211 -8.39 18.31 12.40
N GLU A 212 -9.11 19.37 12.01
CA GLU A 212 -9.11 20.67 12.69
C GLU A 212 -9.65 20.55 14.13
N ALA A 213 -10.71 19.76 14.38
CA ALA A 213 -11.24 19.46 15.73
C ALA A 213 -10.26 18.64 16.60
N LEU A 214 -9.27 17.96 15.97
CA LEU A 214 -8.14 17.34 16.65
C LEU A 214 -6.94 18.27 16.80
N ASN A 215 -7.07 19.55 16.48
CA ASN A 215 -6.00 20.56 16.46
C ASN A 215 -4.84 20.23 15.52
N VAL A 216 -5.14 19.58 14.38
CA VAL A 216 -4.16 19.41 13.30
C VAL A 216 -4.13 20.69 12.47
N GLU A 217 -2.94 21.29 12.36
CA GLU A 217 -2.74 22.42 11.44
C GLU A 217 -2.66 21.91 10.02
N LEU A 218 -3.50 22.44 9.14
CA LEU A 218 -3.56 22.07 7.72
C LEU A 218 -2.94 23.18 6.87
N LEU A 219 -1.75 22.92 6.30
CA LEU A 219 -1.08 23.79 5.33
C LEU A 219 -1.34 23.23 3.93
N LEU A 220 -2.42 23.71 3.31
CA LEU A 220 -2.92 23.22 2.03
C LEU A 220 -2.73 24.29 0.94
N GLY A 221 -2.14 23.90 -0.17
CA GLY A 221 -1.87 24.77 -1.32
C GLY A 221 -0.45 24.55 -1.84
N CYS A 222 -0.24 24.98 -3.09
CA CYS A 222 1.06 24.82 -3.75
C CYS A 222 2.14 25.75 -3.17
N GLU A 223 1.76 26.79 -2.44
CA GLU A 223 2.65 27.69 -1.72
C GLU A 223 3.30 27.03 -0.49
N TYR A 224 2.71 25.94 0.02
CA TYR A 224 3.26 25.19 1.16
C TYR A 224 4.10 23.98 0.73
N TYR A 225 4.47 23.84 -0.53
CA TYR A 225 5.39 22.78 -0.94
C TYR A 225 6.68 22.81 -0.11
N ILE A 226 7.09 21.62 0.36
CA ILE A 226 8.37 21.42 1.03
C ILE A 226 9.47 21.54 -0.03
N THR A 227 10.41 22.45 0.18
CA THR A 227 11.52 22.73 -0.73
C THR A 227 12.86 22.20 -0.23
N GLU A 228 13.01 22.05 1.09
CA GLU A 228 14.21 21.52 1.72
C GLU A 228 13.84 20.91 3.08
N VAL A 229 14.57 19.88 3.50
CA VAL A 229 14.47 19.26 4.81
C VAL A 229 15.85 19.22 5.45
N ARG A 230 15.95 19.66 6.71
CA ARG A 230 17.14 19.57 7.54
C ARG A 230 16.83 18.74 8.79
N PRO A 231 17.80 18.39 9.63
CA PRO A 231 17.57 17.54 10.82
C PRO A 231 16.43 17.99 11.73
N ASP A 232 16.26 19.31 11.87
CA ASP A 232 15.27 19.92 12.76
C ASP A 232 14.40 21.00 12.09
N LEU A 233 14.40 21.07 10.73
CA LEU A 233 13.74 22.13 9.98
C LEU A 233 13.13 21.64 8.69
N VAL A 234 11.90 22.10 8.42
CA VAL A 234 11.24 21.93 7.12
C VAL A 234 11.04 23.31 6.50
N CYS A 235 11.62 23.53 5.31
CA CYS A 235 11.51 24.77 4.56
C CYS A 235 10.39 24.67 3.52
N LEU A 236 9.56 25.71 3.42
CA LEU A 236 8.42 25.77 2.51
C LEU A 236 8.65 26.80 1.38
N LYS A 237 7.98 26.59 0.27
CA LYS A 237 8.08 27.44 -0.95
C LYS A 237 7.73 28.90 -0.68
N ASN A 238 6.82 29.19 0.23
CA ASN A 238 6.43 30.55 0.62
C ASN A 238 7.43 31.23 1.57
N GLY A 239 8.59 30.62 1.82
CA GLY A 239 9.64 31.14 2.73
C GLY A 239 9.43 30.83 4.20
N ARG A 240 8.29 30.21 4.59
CA ARG A 240 8.07 29.77 5.98
C ARG A 240 8.99 28.60 6.31
N ASN A 241 9.63 28.67 7.45
CA ASN A 241 10.45 27.61 8.03
C ASN A 241 9.77 27.05 9.27
N ILE A 242 9.61 25.73 9.33
CA ILE A 242 8.97 25.02 10.44
C ILE A 242 10.03 24.23 11.17
N LYS A 243 10.35 24.64 12.41
CA LYS A 243 11.18 23.83 13.29
C LYS A 243 10.43 22.52 13.58
N THR A 244 11.05 21.38 13.30
CA THR A 244 10.36 20.09 13.39
C THR A 244 11.15 19.10 14.24
N THR A 245 10.44 18.31 15.04
CA THR A 245 11.01 17.19 15.80
C THR A 245 11.00 15.91 14.98
N MET A 246 10.04 15.80 14.05
CA MET A 246 9.90 14.66 13.17
C MET A 246 9.13 15.06 11.91
N LEU A 247 9.66 14.68 10.75
CA LEU A 247 8.93 14.71 9.48
C LEU A 247 8.56 13.28 9.08
N ILE A 248 7.27 13.02 8.84
CA ILE A 248 6.76 11.74 8.31
C ILE A 248 6.34 11.97 6.85
N TRP A 249 6.98 11.25 5.93
CA TRP A 249 6.69 11.38 4.50
C TRP A 249 5.66 10.35 4.02
N THR A 250 4.56 10.87 3.50
CA THR A 250 3.44 10.11 2.93
C THR A 250 3.08 10.60 1.53
N GLY A 251 4.06 11.18 0.81
CA GLY A 251 3.88 11.86 -0.49
C GLY A 251 3.66 10.93 -1.70
N GLY A 252 3.14 9.74 -1.44
CA GLY A 252 2.78 8.75 -2.46
C GLY A 252 3.85 7.70 -2.71
N VAL A 253 3.61 6.88 -3.74
CA VAL A 253 4.41 5.69 -4.04
C VAL A 253 4.84 5.64 -5.51
N THR A 254 5.87 4.86 -5.79
CA THR A 254 6.38 4.53 -7.13
C THR A 254 6.66 3.04 -7.21
N ALA A 255 6.60 2.46 -8.41
CA ALA A 255 6.97 1.05 -8.60
C ALA A 255 8.47 0.82 -8.37
N LEU A 256 8.85 -0.43 -8.19
CA LEU A 256 10.25 -0.81 -7.98
C LEU A 256 11.07 -0.64 -9.27
N PRO A 257 12.30 -0.09 -9.22
CA PRO A 257 13.17 0.07 -10.40
C PRO A 257 13.45 -1.25 -11.13
N LEU A 258 13.49 -2.37 -10.41
CA LEU A 258 13.68 -3.70 -10.96
C LEU A 258 12.79 -3.96 -12.19
N LEU A 259 11.52 -3.50 -12.16
CA LEU A 259 10.57 -3.73 -13.25
C LEU A 259 11.02 -3.12 -14.59
N GLN A 260 11.64 -1.96 -14.54
CA GLN A 260 12.23 -1.33 -15.72
C GLN A 260 13.57 -2.01 -16.11
N GLN A 261 14.38 -2.35 -15.12
CA GLN A 261 15.71 -2.97 -15.33
C GLN A 261 15.60 -4.32 -16.04
N ILE A 262 14.56 -5.10 -15.76
CA ILE A 262 14.30 -6.39 -16.45
C ILE A 262 13.67 -6.23 -17.84
N GLY A 263 13.57 -5.01 -18.36
CA GLY A 263 13.13 -4.72 -19.73
C GLY A 263 11.62 -4.59 -19.92
N LEU A 264 10.81 -4.49 -18.85
CA LEU A 264 9.38 -4.22 -18.98
C LEU A 264 9.13 -2.74 -19.31
N ARG A 265 8.19 -2.48 -20.22
CA ARG A 265 7.78 -1.11 -20.52
C ARG A 265 7.07 -0.49 -19.32
N THR A 266 7.61 0.62 -18.85
CA THR A 266 7.06 1.36 -17.72
C THR A 266 6.54 2.74 -18.13
N GLY A 267 5.57 3.26 -17.38
CA GLY A 267 4.99 4.58 -17.56
C GLY A 267 4.93 5.36 -16.25
N TYR A 268 3.79 5.99 -15.98
CA TYR A 268 3.60 6.86 -14.82
C TYR A 268 4.09 6.23 -13.51
N LYS A 269 5.00 6.91 -12.82
CA LYS A 269 5.64 6.46 -11.57
C LYS A 269 6.33 5.08 -11.68
N GLY A 270 6.94 4.76 -12.82
CA GLY A 270 7.66 3.51 -13.04
C GLY A 270 6.79 2.25 -13.07
N ARG A 271 5.46 2.39 -13.12
CA ARG A 271 4.51 1.27 -13.19
C ARG A 271 4.54 0.63 -14.57
N VAL A 272 4.45 -0.68 -14.61
CA VAL A 272 4.49 -1.46 -15.86
C VAL A 272 3.21 -1.29 -16.65
N VAL A 273 3.33 -1.00 -17.94
CA VAL A 273 2.18 -0.95 -18.87
C VAL A 273 1.66 -2.36 -19.08
N VAL A 274 0.38 -2.57 -18.81
CA VAL A 274 -0.29 -3.86 -18.98
C VAL A 274 -1.45 -3.74 -19.96
N ASN A 275 -1.78 -4.88 -20.59
CA ASN A 275 -2.98 -4.97 -21.40
C ASN A 275 -4.25 -5.16 -20.54
N LYS A 276 -5.41 -5.23 -21.19
CA LYS A 276 -6.71 -5.41 -20.52
C LYS A 276 -6.86 -6.72 -19.75
N PHE A 277 -5.96 -7.69 -19.94
CA PHE A 277 -5.92 -8.97 -19.23
C PHE A 277 -4.90 -8.98 -18.10
N LEU A 278 -4.27 -7.84 -17.78
CA LEU A 278 -3.22 -7.63 -16.78
C LEU A 278 -1.87 -8.28 -17.13
N GLN A 279 -1.66 -8.62 -18.39
CA GLN A 279 -0.38 -9.10 -18.88
C GLN A 279 0.53 -7.93 -19.23
N ALA A 280 1.84 -8.06 -18.95
CA ALA A 280 2.84 -7.09 -19.40
C ALA A 280 2.83 -6.98 -20.93
N GLU A 281 2.99 -5.79 -21.46
CA GLU A 281 2.98 -5.55 -22.91
C GLU A 281 4.01 -6.44 -23.62
N GLY A 282 3.57 -7.16 -24.65
CA GLY A 282 4.40 -8.10 -25.41
C GLY A 282 4.68 -9.45 -24.72
N ARG A 283 4.04 -9.76 -23.60
CA ARG A 283 4.23 -11.00 -22.83
C ARG A 283 2.90 -11.64 -22.46
N ASN A 284 2.67 -12.89 -22.90
CA ASN A 284 1.47 -13.65 -22.56
C ASN A 284 1.61 -14.47 -21.27
N ASP A 285 2.82 -14.63 -20.78
CA ASP A 285 3.20 -15.45 -19.63
C ASP A 285 3.57 -14.63 -18.38
N VAL A 286 3.59 -13.28 -18.48
CA VAL A 286 3.94 -12.37 -17.39
C VAL A 286 2.76 -11.46 -17.06
N PHE A 287 2.22 -11.59 -15.85
CA PHE A 287 1.15 -10.76 -15.31
C PHE A 287 1.73 -9.75 -14.32
N VAL A 288 1.30 -8.50 -14.38
CA VAL A 288 1.74 -7.46 -13.42
C VAL A 288 0.52 -6.86 -12.72
N LEU A 289 0.55 -6.86 -11.39
CA LEU A 289 -0.63 -6.64 -10.57
C LEU A 289 -0.39 -5.60 -9.46
N GLY A 290 -1.48 -5.05 -8.95
CA GLY A 290 -1.45 -4.10 -7.83
C GLY A 290 -0.69 -2.82 -8.17
N ASP A 291 0.08 -2.34 -7.20
CA ASP A 291 0.79 -1.07 -7.33
C ASP A 291 1.87 -1.06 -8.43
N ALA A 292 2.34 -2.23 -8.83
CA ALA A 292 3.33 -2.40 -9.89
C ALA A 292 2.76 -2.18 -11.30
N ALA A 293 1.44 -2.36 -11.50
CA ALA A 293 0.79 -2.26 -12.80
C ALA A 293 0.28 -0.86 -13.10
N LEU A 294 0.51 -0.34 -14.31
CA LEU A 294 -0.11 0.87 -14.81
C LEU A 294 -1.39 0.51 -15.55
N ILE A 295 -2.51 0.75 -14.90
CA ILE A 295 -3.84 0.56 -15.44
C ILE A 295 -4.51 1.92 -15.51
N LEU A 296 -5.17 2.20 -16.62
CA LEU A 296 -5.91 3.43 -16.83
C LEU A 296 -7.42 3.15 -16.72
N ASP A 297 -8.17 4.10 -16.16
CA ASP A 297 -9.62 4.06 -16.19
C ASP A 297 -10.17 4.43 -17.56
N SER A 298 -11.49 4.43 -17.73
CA SER A 298 -12.17 4.78 -18.99
C SER A 298 -11.89 6.21 -19.48
N LYS A 299 -11.37 7.08 -18.60
CA LYS A 299 -11.00 8.47 -18.91
C LYS A 299 -9.50 8.66 -19.12
N GLY A 300 -8.71 7.58 -19.07
CA GLY A 300 -7.26 7.63 -19.24
C GLY A 300 -6.48 8.04 -17.98
N TYR A 301 -7.10 8.09 -16.80
CA TYR A 301 -6.40 8.37 -15.55
C TYR A 301 -5.86 7.09 -14.90
N PRO A 302 -4.65 7.15 -14.33
CA PRO A 302 -4.08 6.01 -13.62
C PRO A 302 -4.95 5.59 -12.42
N VAL A 303 -5.29 4.30 -12.36
CA VAL A 303 -5.97 3.71 -11.22
C VAL A 303 -5.09 3.82 -9.97
N PRO A 304 -5.64 4.25 -8.81
CA PRO A 304 -4.87 4.41 -7.57
C PRO A 304 -4.28 3.11 -7.05
N THR A 305 -3.13 3.22 -6.39
CA THR A 305 -2.46 2.12 -5.69
C THR A 305 -3.16 1.87 -4.35
N THR A 306 -4.13 0.97 -4.34
CA THR A 306 -4.89 0.61 -3.14
C THR A 306 -5.07 -0.90 -3.02
N ALA A 307 -5.27 -1.39 -1.79
CA ALA A 307 -5.57 -2.79 -1.51
C ALA A 307 -6.80 -3.29 -2.29
N TYR A 308 -7.83 -2.46 -2.40
CA TYR A 308 -9.06 -2.79 -3.14
C TYR A 308 -8.79 -3.17 -4.59
N PHE A 309 -8.07 -2.33 -5.34
CA PHE A 309 -7.73 -2.62 -6.74
C PHE A 309 -6.77 -3.80 -6.85
N ALA A 310 -5.79 -3.91 -5.95
CA ALA A 310 -4.85 -5.03 -5.93
C ALA A 310 -5.57 -6.38 -5.77
N GLU A 311 -6.59 -6.46 -4.90
CA GLU A 311 -7.42 -7.67 -4.75
C GLU A 311 -8.18 -8.03 -6.04
N GLN A 312 -8.76 -7.03 -6.72
CA GLN A 312 -9.45 -7.26 -7.99
C GLN A 312 -8.50 -7.76 -9.07
N HIS A 313 -7.30 -7.15 -9.17
CA HIS A 313 -6.28 -7.59 -10.11
C HIS A 313 -5.88 -9.05 -9.87
N GLY A 314 -5.69 -9.45 -8.62
CA GLY A 314 -5.33 -10.84 -8.28
C GLY A 314 -6.40 -11.85 -8.69
N LYS A 315 -7.68 -11.53 -8.47
CA LYS A 315 -8.81 -12.40 -8.86
C LYS A 315 -8.89 -12.57 -10.38
N ILE A 316 -8.72 -11.49 -11.15
CA ILE A 316 -8.75 -11.53 -12.61
C ILE A 316 -7.53 -12.28 -13.15
N ALA A 317 -6.33 -12.03 -12.62
CA ALA A 317 -5.14 -12.73 -13.06
C ALA A 317 -5.23 -14.25 -12.83
N ALA A 318 -5.76 -14.68 -11.67
CA ALA A 318 -5.98 -16.11 -11.41
C ALA A 318 -6.90 -16.76 -12.44
N GLN A 319 -8.00 -16.11 -12.79
CA GLN A 319 -8.93 -16.58 -13.81
C GLN A 319 -8.28 -16.62 -15.21
N ASN A 320 -7.52 -15.60 -15.58
CA ASN A 320 -6.85 -15.52 -16.86
C ASN A 320 -5.75 -16.55 -17.03
N ILE A 321 -4.92 -16.75 -16.00
CA ILE A 321 -3.91 -17.83 -16.00
C ILE A 321 -4.59 -19.20 -16.11
N TYR A 322 -5.68 -19.43 -15.37
CA TYR A 322 -6.46 -20.67 -15.47
C TYR A 322 -7.01 -20.89 -16.88
N SER A 323 -7.60 -19.85 -17.50
CA SER A 323 -8.13 -19.94 -18.88
C SER A 323 -7.02 -20.30 -19.89
N ILE A 324 -5.83 -19.73 -19.76
CA ILE A 324 -4.70 -20.07 -20.64
C ILE A 324 -4.27 -21.53 -20.42
N ILE A 325 -4.14 -21.98 -19.18
CA ILE A 325 -3.76 -23.38 -18.86
C ILE A 325 -4.75 -24.40 -19.40
N LYS A 326 -6.02 -24.05 -19.45
CA LYS A 326 -7.10 -24.92 -19.99
C LYS A 326 -7.28 -24.77 -21.51
N GLU A 327 -6.39 -24.05 -22.19
CA GLU A 327 -6.51 -23.75 -23.62
C GLU A 327 -7.82 -23.04 -24.01
N GLN A 328 -8.39 -22.33 -23.06
CA GLN A 328 -9.62 -21.54 -23.19
C GLN A 328 -9.31 -20.04 -23.22
N GLY A 329 -8.28 -19.64 -23.98
CA GLY A 329 -7.80 -18.24 -24.03
C GLY A 329 -8.89 -17.24 -24.42
N ASP A 330 -9.87 -17.65 -25.20
CA ASP A 330 -11.02 -16.80 -25.58
C ASP A 330 -11.95 -16.46 -24.39
N THR A 331 -11.81 -17.15 -23.25
CA THR A 331 -12.59 -16.91 -22.04
C THR A 331 -11.88 -16.00 -21.02
N MET A 332 -10.72 -15.43 -21.38
CA MET A 332 -10.03 -14.49 -20.50
C MET A 332 -10.90 -13.28 -20.18
N LYS A 333 -10.87 -12.87 -18.92
CA LYS A 333 -11.63 -11.71 -18.44
C LYS A 333 -10.85 -10.42 -18.57
N GLU A 334 -11.45 -9.43 -19.21
CA GLU A 334 -10.93 -8.09 -19.25
C GLU A 334 -11.08 -7.42 -17.87
N TYR A 335 -10.02 -6.80 -17.40
CA TYR A 335 -10.12 -5.88 -16.29
C TYR A 335 -10.61 -4.53 -16.81
N LYS A 336 -11.77 -4.10 -16.31
CA LYS A 336 -12.37 -2.80 -16.64
C LYS A 336 -12.67 -2.06 -15.34
N THR A 337 -12.38 -0.78 -15.32
CA THR A 337 -12.82 0.12 -14.27
C THR A 337 -13.36 1.40 -14.90
N GLU A 338 -14.55 1.79 -14.52
CA GLU A 338 -15.20 3.00 -15.03
C GLU A 338 -14.65 4.25 -14.34
N SER A 339 -14.12 4.09 -13.14
CA SER A 339 -13.61 5.18 -12.33
C SER A 339 -12.26 4.81 -11.71
N SER A 340 -11.35 5.76 -11.71
CA SER A 340 -10.08 5.66 -10.97
C SER A 340 -10.28 5.64 -9.45
N TRP A 341 -11.49 5.88 -8.94
CA TRP A 341 -11.79 5.80 -7.52
C TRP A 341 -12.81 4.71 -7.22
N PRO A 342 -12.55 3.86 -6.19
CA PRO A 342 -13.50 2.83 -5.82
C PRO A 342 -14.78 3.45 -5.23
N ASP A 343 -15.93 2.85 -5.55
CA ASP A 343 -17.20 3.16 -4.89
C ASP A 343 -17.23 2.73 -3.42
N ASN A 344 -16.19 2.00 -3.00
CA ASN A 344 -16.03 1.52 -1.64
C ASN A 344 -14.65 1.92 -1.10
N PHE A 345 -14.62 2.79 -0.11
CA PHE A 345 -13.41 3.17 0.60
C PHE A 345 -13.70 3.51 2.06
N ALA A 346 -12.69 3.46 2.91
CA ALA A 346 -12.74 3.96 4.27
C ALA A 346 -11.37 4.51 4.68
N VAL A 347 -11.35 5.75 5.16
CA VAL A 347 -10.17 6.45 5.68
C VAL A 347 -10.41 6.77 7.14
N SER A 348 -9.62 6.20 8.05
CA SER A 348 -9.73 6.48 9.48
C SER A 348 -9.03 7.79 9.85
N ILE A 349 -9.58 8.49 10.83
CA ILE A 349 -8.96 9.70 11.39
C ILE A 349 -8.93 9.52 12.91
N GLY A 350 -7.91 8.81 13.39
CA GLY A 350 -7.83 8.35 14.78
C GLY A 350 -8.70 7.12 15.04
N ALA A 351 -9.02 6.87 16.32
CA ALA A 351 -9.62 5.61 16.79
C ALA A 351 -11.07 5.40 16.38
N ASP A 352 -11.85 6.46 16.49
CA ASP A 352 -13.30 6.34 16.55
C ASP A 352 -14.02 7.12 15.44
N PHE A 353 -13.25 7.77 14.59
CA PHE A 353 -13.76 8.51 13.45
C PHE A 353 -13.17 8.00 12.14
N ALA A 354 -13.97 7.92 11.11
CA ALA A 354 -13.57 7.68 9.74
C ALA A 354 -14.47 8.43 8.77
N VAL A 355 -14.04 8.52 7.53
CA VAL A 355 -14.86 8.87 6.38
C VAL A 355 -14.88 7.70 5.42
N SER A 356 -16.03 7.32 4.90
CA SER A 356 -16.15 6.16 4.01
C SER A 356 -17.25 6.35 2.98
N ARG A 357 -17.15 5.58 1.90
CA ARG A 357 -18.21 5.40 0.92
C ARG A 357 -18.44 3.91 0.71
N ILE A 358 -19.69 3.48 0.69
CA ILE A 358 -20.11 2.11 0.41
C ILE A 358 -21.28 2.16 -0.57
N LYS A 359 -21.10 1.60 -1.76
CA LYS A 359 -22.12 1.56 -2.82
C LYS A 359 -22.76 2.94 -3.08
N GLY A 360 -21.92 3.98 -3.15
CA GLY A 360 -22.37 5.35 -3.38
C GLY A 360 -22.88 6.11 -2.15
N LEU A 361 -23.08 5.44 -0.99
CA LEU A 361 -23.50 6.08 0.26
C LEU A 361 -22.28 6.59 1.03
N ASP A 362 -22.22 7.88 1.28
CA ASP A 362 -21.18 8.51 2.09
C ASP A 362 -21.52 8.43 3.58
N LEU A 363 -20.56 7.97 4.37
CA LEU A 363 -20.65 7.83 5.82
C LEU A 363 -19.47 8.53 6.50
N TYR A 364 -19.69 9.04 7.71
CA TYR A 364 -18.64 9.64 8.54
C TYR A 364 -18.85 9.30 10.02
N GLY A 365 -17.83 9.56 10.83
CA GLY A 365 -17.87 9.34 12.27
C GLY A 365 -17.70 7.88 12.65
N TYR A 366 -18.35 7.49 13.75
CA TYR A 366 -18.25 6.15 14.34
C TYR A 366 -18.79 5.05 13.41
N SER A 367 -19.88 5.33 12.67
CA SER A 367 -20.44 4.39 11.70
C SER A 367 -19.43 4.04 10.60
N ALA A 368 -18.75 5.03 10.05
CA ALA A 368 -17.68 4.84 9.05
C ALA A 368 -16.48 4.06 9.63
N SER A 369 -16.13 4.30 10.89
CA SER A 369 -15.09 3.54 11.58
C SER A 369 -15.45 2.05 11.71
N LYS A 370 -16.71 1.72 12.02
CA LYS A 370 -17.19 0.32 12.00
C LYS A 370 -17.11 -0.29 10.61
N VAL A 371 -17.44 0.46 9.56
CA VAL A 371 -17.32 0.00 8.17
C VAL A 371 -15.88 -0.42 7.86
N LYS A 372 -14.87 0.40 8.23
CA LYS A 372 -13.46 0.05 8.04
C LYS A 372 -13.11 -1.28 8.73
N LYS A 373 -13.58 -1.49 9.95
CA LYS A 373 -13.38 -2.75 10.70
C LYS A 373 -14.04 -3.94 9.98
N LEU A 374 -15.25 -3.77 9.46
CA LEU A 374 -15.95 -4.83 8.71
C LEU A 374 -15.23 -5.18 7.41
N ILE A 375 -14.71 -4.19 6.67
CA ILE A 375 -13.89 -4.42 5.47
C ILE A 375 -12.65 -5.26 5.83
N LYS A 376 -11.94 -4.90 6.91
CA LYS A 376 -10.79 -5.66 7.41
C LYS A 376 -11.18 -7.10 7.77
N MET A 377 -12.25 -7.30 8.54
CA MET A 377 -12.73 -8.63 8.94
C MET A 377 -13.13 -9.48 7.74
N LYS A 378 -13.82 -8.90 6.76
CA LYS A 378 -14.17 -9.58 5.52
C LYS A 378 -12.91 -10.05 4.78
N TYR A 379 -11.93 -9.16 4.60
CA TYR A 379 -10.66 -9.51 3.95
C TYR A 379 -9.95 -10.67 4.67
N LEU A 380 -9.85 -10.61 6.01
CA LEU A 380 -9.25 -11.68 6.83
C LEU A 380 -9.94 -13.02 6.62
N LYS A 381 -11.27 -13.01 6.60
CA LYS A 381 -12.08 -14.22 6.31
C LYS A 381 -11.81 -14.74 4.89
N ASP A 382 -11.77 -13.84 3.89
CA ASP A 382 -11.59 -14.21 2.48
C ASP A 382 -10.21 -14.85 2.22
N ILE A 383 -9.16 -14.45 2.95
CA ILE A 383 -7.84 -15.08 2.86
C ILE A 383 -7.67 -16.30 3.79
N GLY A 384 -8.69 -16.67 4.56
CA GLY A 384 -8.67 -17.83 5.44
C GLY A 384 -7.80 -17.65 6.70
N SER A 385 -7.53 -16.41 7.10
CA SER A 385 -6.87 -16.11 8.38
C SER A 385 -7.82 -16.45 9.52
N ARG A 386 -7.37 -17.35 10.43
CA ARG A 386 -8.08 -17.75 11.65
C ARG A 386 -7.85 -16.77 12.79
#